data_6559ce8726dc8cc2d6d105919e4d750b
#
_entry.id   6559ce8726dc8cc2d6d105919e4d750b
#
_cell.length_a   1.000
_cell.length_b   1.000
_cell.length_c   1.000
_cell.angle_alpha   90.00
_cell.angle_beta   90.00
_cell.angle_gamma   90.00
#
_symmetry.space_group_name_H-M   'P 1'
#
loop_
_entity.id
_entity.type
_entity.pdbx_description
1 polymer ?
#
loop_
_entity_poly.entity_id
_entity_poly.type
_entity_poly.pdbx_seq_one_letter_code
_entity_poly.pdbx_strand_id
1 'polypeptide(L)'
;GWRRSEGMSPVFAGRLQGLRGMSQGLGLEAVPSTIASIRHSPCNDPSGCVTGYDATTFPRDLSLDLNYSVTSSLRASASINTDFAEVEADRRQVNLTRFPLFFPERRDFFLEGSGVFSFASSQGANPFYSRNIGLDGRSGQQIPIQYGTRLTGQAGEYELGFYQIGTGAHTYFDNGLGLDRDIAPEDFTVARVKRNLFEQSSVGAIYTRRSHVADANNETYAGHTAGIDLDLRTRNFLGNKNLSLSTFALFNTDPQRGGNFFRSLSRLSARGLRLVYPNDIWYAHVSYREFGDDYDPAVGFVRRNNFRRLEPNISWSPRANAISWIRNFNFSAQWRRQWQMAGQMAGNQEEDELRLNLFGINLESGDGIDFSATRTHEFLDRNFRVSSDVSVTPGDYEWWEYRVFARTASYRKIGLFGSLAKGGFWDGDRTRIFGGFNVRPVAGINSRVNLERNEVSMPTGDFAANVYSIETQWTPTPWVGFTNQVQYDDVSEIVGLFLRMRWIVNPGNDVYLVYTHNWQNYGAGLLEDPDLRTLSTGSSVKLNYTYRF
;
A
#
# COMPACT_ATOMS: atom_id res chain seq x y z
N GLY A 1 -17.19 -23.09 -10.47
CA GLY A 1 -16.05 -23.63 -9.74
C GLY A 1 -15.37 -22.54 -8.96
N TRP A 2 -15.10 -22.81 -7.71
CA TRP A 2 -14.40 -21.91 -6.80
C TRP A 2 -12.99 -21.59 -7.32
N ARG A 3 -12.62 -20.32 -7.37
CA ARG A 3 -11.23 -19.90 -7.60
C ARG A 3 -10.54 -19.73 -6.26
N ARG A 4 -9.29 -20.20 -6.17
CA ARG A 4 -8.46 -19.99 -4.98
C ARG A 4 -8.25 -18.51 -4.63
N SER A 5 -8.24 -17.63 -5.64
CA SER A 5 -8.12 -16.18 -5.47
C SER A 5 -9.39 -15.48 -4.99
N GLU A 6 -10.55 -16.16 -5.07
CA GLU A 6 -11.86 -15.61 -4.72
C GLU A 6 -12.45 -16.26 -3.46
N GLY A 7 -11.73 -17.19 -2.82
CA GLY A 7 -12.20 -17.91 -1.63
C GLY A 7 -12.51 -17.04 -0.42
N MET A 8 -12.05 -15.78 -0.43
CA MET A 8 -12.32 -14.77 0.60
C MET A 8 -13.35 -13.72 0.13
N SER A 9 -13.92 -13.87 -1.06
CA SER A 9 -14.93 -12.93 -1.55
C SER A 9 -16.29 -13.21 -0.88
N PRO A 10 -16.89 -12.24 -0.18
CA PRO A 10 -18.20 -12.39 0.46
C PRO A 10 -19.34 -12.64 -0.53
N VAL A 11 -19.12 -12.40 -1.83
CA VAL A 11 -20.09 -12.72 -2.92
C VAL A 11 -20.40 -14.23 -2.98
N PHE A 12 -19.47 -15.09 -2.54
CA PHE A 12 -19.63 -16.53 -2.49
C PHE A 12 -19.96 -17.05 -1.08
N ALA A 13 -20.09 -16.17 -0.10
CA ALA A 13 -20.46 -16.57 1.25
C ALA A 13 -21.90 -17.09 1.29
N GLY A 14 -22.11 -18.21 1.99
CA GLY A 14 -23.43 -18.71 2.30
C GLY A 14 -24.18 -17.78 3.25
N ARG A 15 -25.51 -17.84 3.24
CA ARG A 15 -26.31 -17.15 4.25
C ARG A 15 -26.42 -18.03 5.49
N LEU A 16 -26.02 -17.47 6.64
CA LEU A 16 -26.28 -18.08 7.93
C LEU A 16 -27.75 -17.83 8.29
N GLN A 17 -28.52 -18.92 8.45
CA GLN A 17 -29.94 -18.86 8.81
C GLN A 17 -30.16 -19.50 10.19
N GLY A 18 -31.25 -19.12 10.83
CA GLY A 18 -31.65 -19.73 12.11
C GLY A 18 -31.10 -19.05 13.37
N LEU A 19 -30.40 -17.93 13.24
CA LEU A 19 -30.03 -17.10 14.40
C LEU A 19 -31.30 -16.44 14.94
N ARG A 20 -31.70 -16.82 16.16
CA ARG A 20 -32.87 -16.26 16.87
C ARG A 20 -32.40 -15.74 18.24
N GLY A 21 -33.08 -14.69 18.74
CA GLY A 21 -32.81 -14.13 20.05
C GLY A 21 -31.57 -13.25 20.15
N MET A 22 -31.01 -12.79 19.01
CA MET A 22 -29.96 -11.79 19.00
C MET A 22 -30.61 -10.39 19.02
N SER A 23 -30.32 -9.61 20.05
CA SER A 23 -30.62 -8.19 20.10
C SER A 23 -29.35 -7.40 19.87
N GLN A 24 -29.43 -6.35 19.06
CA GLN A 24 -28.29 -5.48 18.77
C GLN A 24 -28.08 -4.41 19.88
N GLY A 25 -28.95 -4.35 20.88
CA GLY A 25 -29.02 -3.24 21.82
C GLY A 25 -29.36 -1.94 21.07
N LEU A 26 -28.91 -0.79 21.55
CA LEU A 26 -29.02 0.49 20.83
C LEU A 26 -28.04 0.57 19.66
N GLY A 27 -27.08 -0.36 19.55
CA GLY A 27 -26.05 -0.36 18.52
C GLY A 27 -25.04 0.79 18.67
N LEU A 28 -25.01 1.43 19.85
CA LEU A 28 -24.09 2.51 20.18
C LEU A 28 -22.94 2.00 21.03
N GLU A 29 -21.71 2.27 20.61
CA GLU A 29 -20.49 1.98 21.37
C GLU A 29 -19.70 3.29 21.54
N ALA A 30 -19.22 3.54 22.75
CA ALA A 30 -18.27 4.61 23.06
C ALA A 30 -16.95 3.98 23.53
N VAL A 31 -15.85 4.37 22.89
CA VAL A 31 -14.53 3.84 23.18
C VAL A 31 -13.59 5.00 23.57
N PRO A 32 -13.65 5.46 24.83
CA PRO A 32 -12.59 6.33 25.34
C PRO A 32 -11.27 5.56 25.36
N SER A 33 -10.21 6.23 24.96
CA SER A 33 -8.87 5.70 25.07
C SER A 33 -7.89 6.74 25.60
N THR A 34 -6.86 6.27 26.24
CA THR A 34 -5.76 7.11 26.74
C THR A 34 -4.43 6.51 26.36
N ILE A 35 -3.50 7.39 26.01
CA ILE A 35 -2.13 7.01 25.76
C ILE A 35 -1.18 7.85 26.60
N ALA A 36 -0.12 7.20 27.07
CA ALA A 36 1.05 7.84 27.63
C ALA A 36 2.29 7.30 26.93
N SER A 37 3.14 8.19 26.47
CA SER A 37 4.35 7.83 25.74
C SER A 37 5.57 8.53 26.31
N ILE A 38 6.72 7.91 26.12
CA ILE A 38 8.04 8.51 26.31
C ILE A 38 8.75 8.37 24.98
N ARG A 39 9.24 9.46 24.42
CA ARG A 39 10.03 9.47 23.20
C ARG A 39 11.34 10.18 23.45
N HIS A 40 12.43 9.59 23.03
CA HIS A 40 13.76 10.13 23.15
C HIS A 40 14.48 10.05 21.80
N SER A 41 15.05 11.16 21.36
CA SER A 41 15.86 11.26 20.16
C SER A 41 17.18 11.93 20.53
N PRO A 42 18.23 11.13 20.80
CA PRO A 42 19.54 11.67 21.14
C PRO A 42 20.18 12.37 19.94
N CYS A 43 20.96 13.37 20.21
CA CYS A 43 21.79 13.98 19.18
C CYS A 43 23.02 13.12 18.92
N ASN A 44 23.18 12.68 17.66
CA ASN A 44 24.32 11.87 17.23
C ASN A 44 25.18 12.55 16.16
N ASP A 45 25.03 13.87 15.96
CA ASP A 45 25.81 14.60 14.96
C ASP A 45 27.29 14.77 15.42
N PRO A 46 28.27 14.22 14.66
CA PRO A 46 29.69 14.39 14.96
C PRO A 46 30.17 15.85 14.88
N SER A 47 29.45 16.73 14.18
CA SER A 47 29.78 18.15 14.01
C SER A 47 29.25 19.04 15.12
N GLY A 48 28.53 18.49 16.08
CA GLY A 48 27.93 19.18 17.21
C GLY A 48 26.41 19.30 17.10
N CYS A 49 25.74 19.12 18.23
CA CYS A 49 24.30 19.19 18.30
C CYS A 49 23.81 20.64 18.35
N VAL A 50 22.90 20.98 17.46
CA VAL A 50 22.11 22.21 17.58
C VAL A 50 21.20 22.06 18.81
N THR A 51 21.08 23.10 19.63
CA THR A 51 20.22 23.11 20.82
C THR A 51 18.79 22.70 20.47
N GLY A 52 18.30 21.61 21.07
CA GLY A 52 16.95 21.03 20.83
C GLY A 52 16.94 19.60 20.28
N TYR A 53 18.08 19.04 19.89
CA TYR A 53 18.18 17.70 19.30
C TYR A 53 18.16 16.54 20.31
N ASP A 54 18.67 16.72 21.52
CA ASP A 54 18.55 15.73 22.59
C ASP A 54 17.25 15.99 23.34
N ALA A 55 16.15 15.57 22.75
CA ALA A 55 14.83 15.84 23.30
C ALA A 55 14.18 14.56 23.83
N THR A 56 13.85 14.58 25.12
CA THR A 56 12.92 13.62 25.70
C THR A 56 11.55 14.27 25.84
N THR A 57 10.55 13.70 25.21
CA THR A 57 9.17 14.18 25.26
C THR A 57 8.26 13.16 25.94
N PHE A 58 7.20 13.66 26.59
CA PHE A 58 6.21 12.84 27.31
C PHE A 58 4.79 13.10 26.75
N PRO A 59 4.48 12.70 25.52
CA PRO A 59 3.15 12.88 24.95
C PRO A 59 2.11 12.12 25.78
N ARG A 60 0.99 12.78 26.04
CA ARG A 60 -0.19 12.19 26.70
C ARG A 60 -1.42 12.69 25.98
N ASP A 61 -2.23 11.76 25.52
CA ASP A 61 -3.43 12.07 24.76
C ASP A 61 -4.63 11.29 25.27
N LEU A 62 -5.79 11.91 25.13
CA LEU A 62 -7.09 11.31 25.33
C LEU A 62 -7.81 11.31 24.00
N SER A 63 -8.37 10.18 23.61
CA SER A 63 -9.19 10.07 22.41
C SER A 63 -10.55 9.45 22.75
N LEU A 64 -11.52 9.72 21.91
CA LEU A 64 -12.87 9.16 22.02
C LEU A 64 -13.35 8.72 20.63
N ASP A 65 -13.67 7.43 20.52
CA ASP A 65 -14.34 6.90 19.35
C ASP A 65 -15.79 6.58 19.71
N LEU A 66 -16.72 7.07 18.90
CA LEU A 66 -18.14 6.75 18.97
C LEU A 66 -18.52 5.94 17.74
N ASN A 67 -19.13 4.80 17.93
CA ASN A 67 -19.58 3.93 16.86
C ASN A 67 -21.09 3.68 17.01
N TYR A 68 -21.83 3.90 15.93
CA TYR A 68 -23.27 3.70 15.91
C TYR A 68 -23.68 2.82 14.73
N SER A 69 -24.34 1.73 15.01
CA SER A 69 -24.93 0.86 14.00
C SER A 69 -26.26 1.46 13.54
N VAL A 70 -26.23 2.30 12.50
CA VAL A 70 -27.43 2.94 11.92
C VAL A 70 -28.43 1.89 11.46
N THR A 71 -27.90 0.82 10.85
CA THR A 71 -28.63 -0.42 10.56
C THR A 71 -27.69 -1.60 10.82
N SER A 72 -28.16 -2.84 10.67
CA SER A 72 -27.30 -4.03 10.76
C SER A 72 -26.15 -4.09 9.73
N SER A 73 -26.21 -3.26 8.69
CA SER A 73 -25.25 -3.24 7.59
C SER A 73 -24.65 -1.86 7.30
N LEU A 74 -25.06 -0.82 8.04
CA LEU A 74 -24.55 0.55 7.89
C LEU A 74 -24.09 1.08 9.27
N ARG A 75 -22.81 1.47 9.35
CA ARG A 75 -22.17 1.93 10.58
C ARG A 75 -21.69 3.38 10.42
N ALA A 76 -22.01 4.22 11.36
CA ALA A 76 -21.45 5.55 11.54
C ALA A 76 -20.40 5.51 12.65
N SER A 77 -19.30 6.23 12.48
CA SER A 77 -18.25 6.39 13.48
C SER A 77 -17.83 7.85 13.55
N ALA A 78 -17.54 8.32 14.76
CA ALA A 78 -16.92 9.63 14.98
C ALA A 78 -15.74 9.45 15.93
N SER A 79 -14.64 10.10 15.64
CA SER A 79 -13.41 10.03 16.42
C SER A 79 -12.88 11.43 16.70
N ILE A 80 -12.40 11.65 17.90
CA ILE A 80 -11.78 12.91 18.34
C ILE A 80 -10.40 12.57 18.87
N ASN A 81 -9.39 13.31 18.38
CA ASN A 81 -7.99 13.20 18.76
C ASN A 81 -7.44 11.77 18.60
N THR A 82 -7.61 11.22 17.39
CA THR A 82 -7.26 9.83 17.08
C THR A 82 -5.75 9.61 17.16
N ASP A 83 -5.35 8.62 17.96
CA ASP A 83 -3.96 8.19 18.10
C ASP A 83 -3.72 6.81 17.46
N PHE A 84 -2.52 6.63 16.88
CA PHE A 84 -2.11 5.44 16.14
C PHE A 84 -0.80 4.83 16.67
N ALA A 85 -0.50 5.00 17.95
CA ALA A 85 0.76 4.50 18.52
C ALA A 85 0.91 2.96 18.47
N GLU A 86 -0.20 2.22 18.41
CA GLU A 86 -0.19 0.76 18.26
C GLU A 86 0.10 0.27 16.85
N VAL A 87 0.12 1.18 15.86
CA VAL A 87 0.30 0.82 14.46
C VAL A 87 1.74 0.40 14.17
N GLU A 88 1.88 -0.73 13.53
CA GLU A 88 3.18 -1.27 13.12
C GLU A 88 3.90 -0.36 12.13
N ALA A 89 5.22 -0.30 12.23
CA ALA A 89 6.04 0.41 11.26
C ALA A 89 5.92 -0.22 9.86
N ASP A 90 6.08 0.61 8.82
CA ASP A 90 6.11 0.13 7.45
C ASP A 90 7.32 -0.77 7.21
N ARG A 91 7.15 -1.71 6.29
CA ARG A 91 8.27 -2.53 5.85
C ARG A 91 9.25 -1.68 5.04
N ARG A 92 10.52 -1.78 5.40
CA ARG A 92 11.59 -1.13 4.65
C ARG A 92 11.68 -1.70 3.25
N GLN A 93 11.93 -0.82 2.28
CA GLN A 93 12.06 -1.15 0.87
C GLN A 93 13.15 -0.26 0.27
N VAL A 94 14.00 -0.84 -0.55
CA VAL A 94 14.93 -0.06 -1.37
C VAL A 94 14.24 0.30 -2.68
N ASN A 95 14.22 1.60 -3.00
CA ASN A 95 13.64 2.09 -4.24
C ASN A 95 14.72 2.28 -5.31
N LEU A 96 14.86 1.31 -6.19
CA LEU A 96 15.73 1.39 -7.37
C LEU A 96 14.98 1.90 -8.62
N THR A 97 13.82 2.52 -8.43
CA THR A 97 13.00 3.07 -9.51
C THR A 97 12.82 4.58 -9.32
N ARG A 98 12.54 5.29 -10.38
CA ARG A 98 12.24 6.74 -10.36
C ARG A 98 10.85 7.11 -9.83
N PHE A 99 10.08 6.11 -9.38
CA PHE A 99 8.69 6.29 -8.98
C PHE A 99 8.52 6.16 -7.46
N PRO A 100 7.55 6.87 -6.86
CA PRO A 100 7.27 6.75 -5.43
C PRO A 100 6.82 5.35 -5.06
N LEU A 101 7.22 4.90 -3.87
CA LEU A 101 6.77 3.65 -3.28
C LEU A 101 5.32 3.80 -2.78
N PHE A 102 4.57 2.72 -2.89
CA PHE A 102 3.23 2.61 -2.33
C PHE A 102 3.29 1.84 -1.02
N PHE A 103 2.79 2.45 0.06
CA PHE A 103 2.66 1.81 1.37
C PHE A 103 1.19 1.53 1.67
N PRO A 104 0.81 0.30 2.06
CA PRO A 104 -0.56 -0.01 2.43
C PRO A 104 -0.98 0.71 3.71
N GLU A 105 -2.28 1.02 3.84
CA GLU A 105 -2.84 1.53 5.09
C GLU A 105 -2.73 0.49 6.21
N ARG A 106 -2.47 0.92 7.43
CA ARG A 106 -2.34 0.07 8.63
C ARG A 106 -3.16 0.56 9.81
N ARG A 107 -3.71 1.76 9.75
CA ARG A 107 -4.50 2.36 10.83
C ARG A 107 -5.93 1.81 10.80
N ASP A 108 -6.38 1.22 11.90
CA ASP A 108 -7.67 0.52 12.00
C ASP A 108 -8.85 1.42 11.62
N PHE A 109 -8.82 2.71 11.98
CA PHE A 109 -9.84 3.69 11.60
C PHE A 109 -10.08 3.74 10.09
N PHE A 110 -9.05 3.60 9.27
CA PHE A 110 -9.16 3.62 7.81
C PHE A 110 -9.34 2.23 7.20
N LEU A 111 -8.93 1.17 7.90
CA LEU A 111 -9.06 -0.21 7.40
C LEU A 111 -10.49 -0.73 7.49
N GLU A 112 -11.21 -0.35 8.55
CA GLU A 112 -12.59 -0.79 8.75
C GLU A 112 -13.50 -0.21 7.66
N GLY A 113 -14.16 -1.10 6.89
CA GLY A 113 -15.03 -0.69 5.77
C GLY A 113 -14.30 -0.13 4.55
N SER A 114 -12.95 -0.20 4.48
CA SER A 114 -12.14 0.36 3.39
C SER A 114 -12.51 -0.16 2.00
N GLY A 115 -13.04 -1.38 1.90
CA GLY A 115 -13.46 -1.97 0.63
C GLY A 115 -14.53 -1.15 -0.12
N VAL A 116 -15.34 -0.40 0.60
CA VAL A 116 -16.37 0.49 0.01
C VAL A 116 -15.72 1.57 -0.87
N PHE A 117 -14.56 2.09 -0.47
CA PHE A 117 -13.82 3.14 -1.18
C PHE A 117 -12.98 2.64 -2.35
N SER A 118 -12.96 1.34 -2.59
CA SER A 118 -12.29 0.75 -3.75
C SER A 118 -12.84 1.34 -5.05
N PHE A 119 -11.93 1.80 -5.92
CA PHE A 119 -12.26 2.44 -7.19
C PHE A 119 -11.23 2.03 -8.24
N ALA A 120 -11.66 1.36 -9.30
CA ALA A 120 -10.81 0.98 -10.44
C ALA A 120 -9.38 0.51 -10.08
N SER A 121 -9.20 -0.15 -8.92
CA SER A 121 -7.90 -0.47 -8.31
C SER A 121 -7.02 -1.35 -9.21
N SER A 122 -7.62 -2.23 -10.02
CA SER A 122 -6.91 -3.06 -10.99
C SER A 122 -6.25 -2.25 -12.13
N GLN A 123 -6.57 -0.97 -12.24
CA GLN A 123 -6.06 -0.06 -13.28
C GLN A 123 -5.14 1.03 -12.70
N GLY A 124 -4.85 1.00 -11.40
CA GLY A 124 -3.95 1.94 -10.72
C GLY A 124 -4.54 3.34 -10.51
N ALA A 125 -5.86 3.49 -10.64
CA ALA A 125 -6.56 4.71 -10.31
C ALA A 125 -6.94 4.67 -8.82
N ASN A 126 -6.28 5.49 -8.00
CA ASN A 126 -6.50 5.58 -6.56
C ASN A 126 -6.90 7.02 -6.19
N PRO A 127 -8.18 7.42 -6.39
CA PRO A 127 -8.64 8.76 -6.04
C PRO A 127 -8.69 9.00 -4.53
N PHE A 128 -8.66 7.95 -3.73
CA PHE A 128 -8.56 7.97 -2.28
C PHE A 128 -7.43 7.09 -1.79
N TYR A 129 -6.52 7.67 -1.05
CA TYR A 129 -5.40 7.02 -0.40
C TYR A 129 -5.25 7.60 1.01
N SER A 130 -5.75 6.88 1.99
CA SER A 130 -5.88 7.36 3.38
C SER A 130 -4.56 7.77 4.02
N ARG A 131 -3.42 7.20 3.58
CA ARG A 131 -2.10 7.58 4.09
C ARG A 131 -1.68 9.01 3.76
N ASN A 132 -2.35 9.68 2.80
CA ASN A 132 -2.16 11.12 2.60
C ASN A 132 -2.83 11.98 3.68
N ILE A 133 -3.57 11.35 4.61
CA ILE A 133 -4.23 12.02 5.73
C ILE A 133 -3.45 11.74 7.01
N GLY A 134 -3.02 12.80 7.69
CA GLY A 134 -2.31 12.69 8.96
C GLY A 134 -0.86 12.17 8.84
N LEU A 135 -0.25 12.30 7.65
CA LEU A 135 1.18 12.05 7.42
C LEU A 135 1.76 13.14 6.52
N ASP A 136 2.90 13.68 6.89
CA ASP A 136 3.65 14.57 6.01
C ASP A 136 4.34 13.76 4.90
N GLY A 137 4.06 14.10 3.66
CA GLY A 137 4.58 13.38 2.49
C GLY A 137 6.09 13.48 2.28
N ARG A 138 6.77 14.43 2.94
CA ARG A 138 8.23 14.62 2.84
C ARG A 138 8.98 13.92 3.95
N SER A 139 8.63 14.21 5.20
CA SER A 139 9.31 13.67 6.37
C SER A 139 8.77 12.32 6.82
N GLY A 140 7.56 11.93 6.39
CA GLY A 140 6.84 10.77 6.92
C GLY A 140 6.36 10.95 8.37
N GLN A 141 6.47 12.17 8.91
CA GLN A 141 6.02 12.48 10.27
C GLN A 141 4.50 12.41 10.40
N GLN A 142 4.02 12.00 11.56
CA GLN A 142 2.61 11.96 11.86
C GLN A 142 2.08 13.37 12.16
N ILE A 143 1.00 13.76 11.48
CA ILE A 143 0.24 14.97 11.72
C ILE A 143 -0.99 14.59 12.55
N PRO A 144 -1.27 15.25 13.69
CA PRO A 144 -2.39 14.91 14.54
C PRO A 144 -3.74 14.98 13.81
N ILE A 145 -4.55 13.94 13.91
CA ILE A 145 -5.95 13.95 13.44
C ILE A 145 -6.82 14.42 14.59
N GLN A 146 -7.35 15.63 14.49
CA GLN A 146 -8.17 16.24 15.56
C GLN A 146 -9.57 15.65 15.62
N TYR A 147 -10.17 15.40 14.45
CA TYR A 147 -11.46 14.76 14.34
C TYR A 147 -11.61 13.96 13.06
N GLY A 148 -12.40 12.92 13.12
CA GLY A 148 -12.78 12.12 11.97
C GLY A 148 -14.21 11.63 12.11
N THR A 149 -14.98 11.69 11.03
CA THR A 149 -16.27 11.03 10.95
C THR A 149 -16.27 10.06 9.77
N ARG A 150 -16.93 8.94 9.94
CA ARG A 150 -17.04 7.90 8.93
C ARG A 150 -18.45 7.34 8.90
N LEU A 151 -18.97 7.11 7.70
CA LEU A 151 -20.17 6.31 7.45
C LEU A 151 -19.79 5.26 6.41
N THR A 152 -19.94 3.98 6.73
CA THR A 152 -19.63 2.90 5.80
C THR A 152 -20.62 1.76 5.94
N GLY A 153 -20.97 1.15 4.81
CA GLY A 153 -21.83 -0.03 4.81
C GLY A 153 -22.78 -0.08 3.64
N GLN A 154 -23.85 -0.84 3.81
CA GLN A 154 -24.82 -1.12 2.77
C GLN A 154 -26.23 -0.65 3.18
N ALA A 155 -26.91 0.02 2.26
CA ALA A 155 -28.31 0.42 2.38
C ALA A 155 -29.07 -0.06 1.14
N GLY A 156 -29.79 -1.18 1.23
CA GLY A 156 -30.44 -1.84 0.09
C GLY A 156 -29.42 -2.28 -0.96
N GLU A 157 -29.56 -1.79 -2.19
CA GLU A 157 -28.66 -2.08 -3.32
C GLU A 157 -27.42 -1.15 -3.34
N TYR A 158 -27.31 -0.20 -2.43
CA TYR A 158 -26.24 0.79 -2.40
C TYR A 158 -25.20 0.45 -1.34
N GLU A 159 -23.92 0.53 -1.73
CA GLU A 159 -22.79 0.61 -0.80
C GLU A 159 -22.44 2.10 -0.64
N LEU A 160 -22.34 2.55 0.61
CA LEU A 160 -22.11 3.94 0.97
C LEU A 160 -20.81 4.07 1.76
N GLY A 161 -19.99 5.03 1.39
CA GLY A 161 -18.78 5.41 2.10
C GLY A 161 -18.68 6.92 2.22
N PHE A 162 -18.39 7.41 3.42
CA PHE A 162 -18.16 8.82 3.67
C PHE A 162 -17.09 9.00 4.73
N TYR A 163 -16.18 9.94 4.51
CA TYR A 163 -15.25 10.46 5.51
C TYR A 163 -15.29 11.98 5.51
N GLN A 164 -15.22 12.55 6.71
CA GLN A 164 -14.86 13.93 6.97
C GLN A 164 -13.80 13.93 8.06
N ILE A 165 -12.61 14.46 7.78
CA ILE A 165 -11.45 14.38 8.66
C ILE A 165 -10.74 15.72 8.68
N GLY A 166 -10.38 16.19 9.87
CA GLY A 166 -9.55 17.37 10.07
C GLY A 166 -8.24 17.05 10.79
N THR A 167 -7.13 17.57 10.26
CA THR A 167 -5.81 17.49 10.90
C THR A 167 -5.51 18.78 11.65
N GLY A 168 -4.66 18.69 12.67
CA GLY A 168 -4.13 19.85 13.39
C GLY A 168 -2.94 20.50 12.72
N ALA A 169 -2.56 21.68 13.19
CA ALA A 169 -1.27 22.25 12.89
C ALA A 169 -0.16 21.37 13.48
N HIS A 170 0.96 21.25 12.79
CA HIS A 170 2.12 20.50 13.25
C HIS A 170 3.41 21.21 12.84
N THR A 171 4.33 21.38 13.78
CA THR A 171 5.66 21.94 13.52
C THR A 171 6.70 20.86 13.76
N TYR A 172 7.63 20.71 12.85
CA TYR A 172 8.77 19.83 13.03
C TYR A 172 10.04 20.46 12.45
N PHE A 173 11.19 20.05 12.99
CA PHE A 173 12.48 20.50 12.47
C PHE A 173 12.87 19.66 11.24
N ASP A 174 13.08 20.32 10.11
CA ASP A 174 13.53 19.71 8.86
C ASP A 174 15.07 19.71 8.81
N ASN A 175 15.68 18.56 9.07
CA ASN A 175 17.13 18.39 9.08
C ASN A 175 17.80 18.74 7.75
N GLY A 176 17.10 18.51 6.62
CA GLY A 176 17.61 18.81 5.29
C GLY A 176 17.65 20.30 4.97
N LEU A 177 16.78 21.07 5.61
CA LEU A 177 16.70 22.54 5.46
C LEU A 177 17.32 23.30 6.63
N GLY A 178 17.55 22.63 7.79
CA GLY A 178 18.10 23.25 9.00
C GLY A 178 17.16 24.26 9.67
N LEU A 179 15.84 24.12 9.49
CA LEU A 179 14.85 25.05 10.03
C LEU A 179 13.55 24.32 10.44
N ASP A 180 12.77 24.97 11.30
CA ASP A 180 11.44 24.53 11.66
C ASP A 180 10.49 24.69 10.48
N ARG A 181 9.67 23.66 10.26
CA ARG A 181 8.66 23.61 9.23
C ARG A 181 7.28 23.50 9.85
N ASP A 182 6.44 24.45 9.50
CA ASP A 182 5.04 24.48 9.91
C ASP A 182 4.15 23.82 8.86
N ILE A 183 3.30 22.91 9.30
CA ILE A 183 2.23 22.30 8.51
C ILE A 183 0.91 22.88 9.00
N ALA A 184 0.19 23.54 8.10
CA ALA A 184 -1.12 24.10 8.40
C ALA A 184 -2.17 22.99 8.58
N PRO A 185 -3.26 23.25 9.32
CA PRO A 185 -4.38 22.33 9.41
C PRO A 185 -5.00 22.07 8.04
N GLU A 186 -5.42 20.82 7.81
CA GLU A 186 -6.06 20.39 6.57
C GLU A 186 -7.41 19.73 6.85
N ASP A 187 -8.30 19.83 5.89
CA ASP A 187 -9.64 19.26 5.94
C ASP A 187 -9.87 18.35 4.72
N PHE A 188 -10.33 17.14 4.97
CA PHE A 188 -10.50 16.09 3.98
C PHE A 188 -11.94 15.59 3.97
N THR A 189 -12.52 15.55 2.78
CA THR A 189 -13.84 14.94 2.54
C THR A 189 -13.72 13.85 1.52
N VAL A 190 -14.30 12.68 1.78
CA VAL A 190 -14.39 11.58 0.81
C VAL A 190 -15.81 11.05 0.82
N ALA A 191 -16.43 10.97 -0.35
CA ALA A 191 -17.75 10.38 -0.52
C ALA A 191 -17.74 9.34 -1.63
N ARG A 192 -18.28 8.16 -1.35
CA ARG A 192 -18.41 7.04 -2.28
C ARG A 192 -19.81 6.50 -2.25
N VAL A 193 -20.42 6.37 -3.42
CA VAL A 193 -21.69 5.68 -3.62
C VAL A 193 -21.48 4.64 -4.71
N LYS A 194 -21.86 3.40 -4.45
CA LYS A 194 -21.81 2.32 -5.41
C LYS A 194 -23.14 1.59 -5.38
N ARG A 195 -23.74 1.35 -6.54
CA ARG A 195 -24.96 0.55 -6.70
C ARG A 195 -24.63 -0.79 -7.34
N ASN A 196 -25.11 -1.83 -6.70
CA ASN A 196 -25.03 -3.17 -7.27
C ASN A 196 -26.07 -3.31 -8.38
N LEU A 197 -25.61 -3.81 -9.54
CA LEU A 197 -26.41 -4.04 -10.72
C LEU A 197 -26.39 -5.54 -11.04
N PHE A 198 -27.54 -6.11 -11.36
CA PHE A 198 -27.65 -7.52 -11.65
C PHE A 198 -27.05 -8.40 -10.52
N GLU A 199 -26.49 -9.56 -10.85
CA GLU A 199 -25.92 -10.48 -9.84
C GLU A 199 -24.52 -10.09 -9.35
N GLN A 200 -23.69 -9.44 -10.20
CA GLN A 200 -22.26 -9.23 -9.91
C GLN A 200 -21.70 -7.94 -10.50
N SER A 201 -22.53 -7.12 -11.07
CA SER A 201 -22.13 -5.86 -11.70
C SER A 201 -22.36 -4.68 -10.75
N SER A 202 -21.69 -3.58 -10.99
CA SER A 202 -21.88 -2.38 -10.18
C SER A 202 -21.53 -1.12 -10.96
N VAL A 203 -22.17 -0.03 -10.60
CA VAL A 203 -21.80 1.33 -11.00
C VAL A 203 -21.57 2.16 -9.76
N GLY A 204 -20.59 3.04 -9.80
CA GLY A 204 -20.25 3.86 -8.64
C GLY A 204 -19.79 5.25 -9.00
N ALA A 205 -19.82 6.13 -8.00
CA ALA A 205 -19.28 7.48 -8.06
C ALA A 205 -18.45 7.76 -6.81
N ILE A 206 -17.37 8.50 -6.96
CA ILE A 206 -16.49 8.94 -5.89
C ILE A 206 -16.26 10.43 -5.99
N TYR A 207 -16.15 11.06 -4.84
CA TYR A 207 -15.74 12.45 -4.70
C TYR A 207 -14.74 12.56 -3.56
N THR A 208 -13.66 13.30 -3.77
CA THR A 208 -12.67 13.61 -2.73
C THR A 208 -12.35 15.10 -2.77
N ARG A 209 -12.11 15.67 -1.60
CA ARG A 209 -11.70 17.05 -1.40
C ARG A 209 -10.60 17.12 -0.34
N ARG A 210 -9.57 17.91 -0.61
CA ARG A 210 -8.55 18.32 0.36
C ARG A 210 -8.45 19.82 0.33
N SER A 211 -8.67 20.48 1.47
CA SER A 211 -8.42 21.91 1.63
C SER A 211 -7.25 22.14 2.55
N HIS A 212 -6.41 23.08 2.22
CA HIS A 212 -5.29 23.51 3.03
C HIS A 212 -5.13 25.02 2.92
N VAL A 213 -4.53 25.61 3.94
CA VAL A 213 -4.15 27.01 3.92
C VAL A 213 -2.85 27.12 3.15
N ALA A 214 -2.86 27.87 2.05
CA ALA A 214 -1.63 28.13 1.33
C ALA A 214 -0.87 29.26 2.00
N ASP A 215 0.38 29.05 2.22
CA ASP A 215 1.46 30.01 2.48
C ASP A 215 1.12 31.39 3.11
N ALA A 216 2.14 32.24 3.20
CA ALA A 216 2.19 33.54 3.84
C ALA A 216 0.99 34.51 3.66
N ASN A 217 0.09 34.28 2.70
CA ASN A 217 -1.07 35.11 2.43
C ASN A 217 -2.37 34.59 3.07
N ASN A 218 -2.33 33.46 3.76
CA ASN A 218 -3.49 32.85 4.43
C ASN A 218 -4.69 32.53 3.50
N GLU A 219 -4.42 32.36 2.20
CA GLU A 219 -5.44 31.95 1.24
C GLU A 219 -5.72 30.45 1.38
N THR A 220 -7.00 30.10 1.55
CA THR A 220 -7.43 28.71 1.59
C THR A 220 -7.83 28.26 0.20
N TYR A 221 -7.29 27.16 -0.29
CA TYR A 221 -7.74 26.53 -1.52
C TYR A 221 -8.03 25.05 -1.33
N ALA A 222 -8.87 24.52 -2.20
CA ALA A 222 -9.28 23.14 -2.14
C ALA A 222 -9.07 22.44 -3.49
N GLY A 223 -8.34 21.33 -3.46
CA GLY A 223 -8.30 20.38 -4.57
C GLY A 223 -9.50 19.44 -4.50
N HIS A 224 -10.15 19.21 -5.62
CA HIS A 224 -11.28 18.30 -5.75
C HIS A 224 -10.97 17.21 -6.76
N THR A 225 -11.42 15.98 -6.49
CA THR A 225 -11.40 14.89 -7.48
C THR A 225 -12.77 14.24 -7.50
N ALA A 226 -13.34 14.07 -8.66
CA ALA A 226 -14.61 13.38 -8.85
C ALA A 226 -14.49 12.32 -9.94
N GLY A 227 -15.23 11.22 -9.83
CA GLY A 227 -15.22 10.21 -10.86
C GLY A 227 -16.31 9.18 -10.74
N ILE A 228 -16.41 8.39 -11.80
CA ILE A 228 -17.34 7.28 -11.94
C ILE A 228 -16.61 6.02 -12.35
N ASP A 229 -17.11 4.88 -11.91
CA ASP A 229 -16.65 3.56 -12.34
C ASP A 229 -17.83 2.63 -12.63
N LEU A 230 -17.61 1.70 -13.54
CA LEU A 230 -18.55 0.68 -13.94
C LEU A 230 -17.84 -0.66 -14.03
N ASP A 231 -18.35 -1.67 -13.33
CA ASP A 231 -17.94 -3.05 -13.41
C ASP A 231 -19.11 -3.91 -13.91
N LEU A 232 -18.98 -4.46 -15.11
CA LEU A 232 -19.94 -5.41 -15.68
C LEU A 232 -19.34 -6.80 -15.66
N ARG A 233 -20.07 -7.77 -15.12
CA ARG A 233 -19.61 -9.15 -14.98
C ARG A 233 -20.70 -10.13 -15.39
N THR A 234 -20.29 -11.17 -16.09
CA THR A 234 -21.18 -12.30 -16.44
C THR A 234 -20.47 -13.63 -16.23
N ARG A 235 -21.23 -14.65 -15.86
CA ARG A 235 -20.77 -16.05 -15.75
C ARG A 235 -21.19 -16.89 -16.95
N ASN A 236 -22.01 -16.32 -17.82
CA ASN A 236 -22.68 -17.05 -18.90
C ASN A 236 -22.11 -16.73 -20.30
N PHE A 237 -20.91 -16.12 -20.35
CA PHE A 237 -20.24 -15.89 -21.62
C PHE A 237 -19.88 -17.23 -22.27
N LEU A 238 -20.22 -17.41 -23.53
CA LEU A 238 -20.06 -18.68 -24.23
C LEU A 238 -20.59 -19.89 -23.44
N GLY A 239 -21.76 -19.73 -22.80
CA GLY A 239 -22.46 -20.76 -22.04
C GLY A 239 -22.09 -20.82 -20.54
N ASN A 240 -20.83 -20.95 -20.19
CA ASN A 240 -20.41 -21.14 -18.79
C ASN A 240 -19.08 -20.45 -18.43
N LYS A 241 -18.66 -19.45 -19.19
CA LYS A 241 -17.41 -18.73 -18.95
C LYS A 241 -17.65 -17.37 -18.28
N ASN A 242 -16.67 -16.95 -17.54
CA ASN A 242 -16.67 -15.62 -16.94
C ASN A 242 -16.09 -14.59 -17.91
N LEU A 243 -16.72 -13.42 -17.97
CA LEU A 243 -16.20 -12.24 -18.63
C LEU A 243 -16.48 -11.03 -17.76
N SER A 244 -15.55 -10.10 -17.68
CA SER A 244 -15.76 -8.83 -16.97
C SER A 244 -15.21 -7.65 -17.76
N LEU A 245 -15.94 -6.54 -17.71
CA LEU A 245 -15.55 -5.25 -18.26
C LEU A 245 -15.55 -4.23 -17.13
N SER A 246 -14.42 -3.56 -16.90
CA SER A 246 -14.29 -2.47 -15.95
C SER A 246 -13.88 -1.20 -16.67
N THR A 247 -14.56 -0.10 -16.41
CA THR A 247 -14.21 1.21 -16.95
C THR A 247 -14.32 2.27 -15.86
N PHE A 248 -13.54 3.34 -15.99
CA PHE A 248 -13.58 4.47 -15.08
C PHE A 248 -13.24 5.78 -15.78
N ALA A 249 -13.70 6.86 -15.18
CA ALA A 249 -13.27 8.21 -15.50
C ALA A 249 -13.15 9.02 -14.19
N LEU A 250 -12.03 9.70 -14.01
CA LEU A 250 -11.71 10.59 -12.91
C LEU A 250 -11.32 11.95 -13.46
N PHE A 251 -11.70 12.99 -12.75
CA PHE A 251 -11.37 14.36 -13.06
C PHE A 251 -11.00 15.10 -11.78
N ASN A 252 -9.90 15.85 -11.78
CA ASN A 252 -9.52 16.72 -10.68
C ASN A 252 -9.55 18.19 -11.08
N THR A 253 -9.80 19.05 -10.10
CA THR A 253 -9.66 20.50 -10.25
C THR A 253 -8.33 20.93 -9.68
N ASP A 254 -7.67 21.85 -10.35
CA ASP A 254 -6.52 22.56 -9.82
C ASP A 254 -6.88 24.05 -9.71
N PRO A 255 -7.13 24.56 -8.49
CA PRO A 255 -7.50 25.97 -8.30
C PRO A 255 -6.40 26.97 -8.70
N GLN A 256 -5.13 26.54 -8.67
CA GLN A 256 -4.00 27.41 -9.00
C GLN A 256 -3.76 27.54 -10.51
N ARG A 257 -4.27 26.61 -11.30
CA ARG A 257 -4.04 26.55 -12.76
C ARG A 257 -5.27 26.98 -13.57
N GLY A 258 -5.91 28.04 -13.18
CA GLY A 258 -7.11 28.59 -13.84
C GLY A 258 -7.09 28.37 -15.35
N GLY A 259 -8.07 27.70 -15.92
CA GLY A 259 -8.15 27.34 -17.30
C GLY A 259 -9.55 26.96 -17.76
N ASN A 260 -9.76 26.97 -19.09
CA ASN A 260 -11.02 26.53 -19.66
C ASN A 260 -11.21 25.03 -19.39
N PHE A 261 -12.29 24.66 -18.71
CA PHE A 261 -12.65 23.30 -18.31
C PHE A 261 -12.43 22.26 -19.45
N PHE A 262 -12.89 22.55 -20.64
CA PHE A 262 -12.78 21.60 -21.76
C PHE A 262 -11.36 21.42 -22.30
N ARG A 263 -10.50 22.44 -22.24
CA ARG A 263 -9.08 22.33 -22.60
C ARG A 263 -8.28 21.59 -21.53
N SER A 264 -8.70 21.69 -20.29
CA SER A 264 -8.05 21.03 -19.15
C SER A 264 -8.50 19.58 -18.97
N LEU A 265 -9.59 19.15 -19.62
CA LEU A 265 -10.22 17.86 -19.37
C LEU A 265 -9.28 16.66 -19.59
N SER A 266 -8.45 16.68 -20.65
CA SER A 266 -7.50 15.60 -20.88
C SER A 266 -6.30 15.63 -19.93
N ARG A 267 -5.87 16.83 -19.52
CA ARG A 267 -4.71 17.04 -18.66
C ARG A 267 -4.99 16.71 -17.21
N LEU A 268 -6.19 17.03 -16.73
CA LEU A 268 -6.63 16.87 -15.34
C LEU A 268 -7.45 15.58 -15.11
N SER A 269 -7.42 14.64 -16.04
CA SER A 269 -8.23 13.42 -15.97
C SER A 269 -7.41 12.14 -15.97
N ALA A 270 -8.00 11.10 -15.38
CA ALA A 270 -7.58 9.72 -15.59
C ALA A 270 -8.78 8.90 -16.05
N ARG A 271 -8.57 8.03 -17.04
CA ARG A 271 -9.62 7.17 -17.59
C ARG A 271 -9.05 5.83 -18.05
N GLY A 272 -9.89 4.82 -18.03
CA GLY A 272 -9.44 3.49 -18.45
C GLY A 272 -10.56 2.51 -18.69
N LEU A 273 -10.20 1.49 -19.45
CA LEU A 273 -11.04 0.35 -19.78
C LEU A 273 -10.23 -0.92 -19.63
N ARG A 274 -10.82 -1.95 -19.03
CA ARG A 274 -10.21 -3.27 -18.88
C ARG A 274 -11.24 -4.36 -19.15
N LEU A 275 -10.95 -5.20 -20.13
CA LEU A 275 -11.71 -6.42 -20.43
C LEU A 275 -10.93 -7.62 -19.92
N VAL A 276 -11.57 -8.49 -19.16
CA VAL A 276 -10.94 -9.66 -18.54
C VAL A 276 -11.76 -10.91 -18.83
N TYR A 277 -11.10 -11.95 -19.32
CA TYR A 277 -11.61 -13.32 -19.43
C TYR A 277 -10.97 -14.17 -18.32
N PRO A 278 -11.54 -14.18 -17.11
CA PRO A 278 -10.92 -14.75 -15.93
C PRO A 278 -11.36 -16.20 -15.72
N ASN A 279 -10.88 -17.18 -16.52
CA ASN A 279 -11.23 -18.58 -16.40
C ASN A 279 -10.06 -19.48 -15.99
N ASP A 280 -10.31 -20.73 -15.64
CA ASP A 280 -9.37 -21.62 -14.94
C ASP A 280 -8.13 -21.97 -15.79
N ILE A 281 -8.35 -22.52 -16.99
CA ILE A 281 -7.27 -22.94 -17.90
C ILE A 281 -6.72 -21.75 -18.66
N TRP A 282 -7.59 -20.86 -19.12
CA TRP A 282 -7.24 -19.66 -19.83
C TRP A 282 -7.64 -18.42 -19.05
N TYR A 283 -6.68 -17.54 -18.83
CA TYR A 283 -6.90 -16.20 -18.36
C TYR A 283 -6.39 -15.23 -19.41
N ALA A 284 -7.18 -14.22 -19.75
CA ALA A 284 -6.72 -13.14 -20.62
C ALA A 284 -7.27 -11.81 -20.14
N HIS A 285 -6.52 -10.73 -20.35
CA HIS A 285 -7.06 -9.38 -20.25
C HIS A 285 -6.42 -8.45 -21.25
N VAL A 286 -7.13 -7.40 -21.58
CA VAL A 286 -6.59 -6.21 -22.22
C VAL A 286 -7.02 -4.99 -21.42
N SER A 287 -6.09 -4.10 -21.13
CA SER A 287 -6.33 -2.87 -20.39
C SER A 287 -5.76 -1.70 -21.19
N TYR A 288 -6.58 -0.66 -21.33
CA TYR A 288 -6.14 0.63 -21.86
C TYR A 288 -6.45 1.72 -20.85
N ARG A 289 -5.49 2.61 -20.57
CA ARG A 289 -5.67 3.70 -19.62
C ARG A 289 -4.84 4.91 -19.99
N GLU A 290 -5.36 6.07 -19.64
CA GLU A 290 -4.72 7.36 -19.80
C GLU A 290 -4.75 8.12 -18.48
N PHE A 291 -3.62 8.76 -18.15
CA PHE A 291 -3.48 9.66 -17.01
C PHE A 291 -2.87 10.96 -17.53
N GLY A 292 -3.61 12.05 -17.43
CA GLY A 292 -3.18 13.37 -17.89
C GLY A 292 -1.92 13.86 -17.19
N ASP A 293 -1.24 14.81 -17.78
CA ASP A 293 0.02 15.37 -17.29
C ASP A 293 -0.14 16.20 -16.01
N ASP A 294 -1.31 16.81 -15.80
CA ASP A 294 -1.68 17.55 -14.58
C ASP A 294 -2.66 16.77 -13.68
N TYR A 295 -2.86 15.46 -13.93
CA TYR A 295 -3.71 14.67 -13.07
C TYR A 295 -3.02 14.41 -11.73
N ASP A 296 -3.58 15.03 -10.67
CA ASP A 296 -3.13 14.92 -9.28
C ASP A 296 -4.35 14.90 -8.36
N PRO A 297 -4.83 13.70 -7.95
CA PRO A 297 -6.03 13.58 -7.14
C PRO A 297 -5.80 14.13 -5.73
N ALA A 298 -6.70 14.99 -5.27
CA ALA A 298 -6.57 15.77 -4.04
C ALA A 298 -6.20 14.95 -2.79
N VAL A 299 -6.78 13.74 -2.64
CA VAL A 299 -6.56 12.83 -1.49
C VAL A 299 -6.04 11.48 -1.97
N GLY A 300 -5.78 11.33 -3.26
CA GLY A 300 -5.41 10.07 -3.87
C GLY A 300 -3.91 9.82 -3.94
N PHE A 301 -3.56 8.74 -4.63
CA PHE A 301 -2.16 8.39 -4.92
C PHE A 301 -2.00 8.11 -6.41
N VAL A 302 -1.07 8.81 -7.03
CA VAL A 302 -0.66 8.60 -8.41
C VAL A 302 0.83 8.26 -8.42
N ARG A 303 1.13 7.05 -8.84
CA ARG A 303 2.53 6.62 -9.01
C ARG A 303 3.19 7.35 -10.17
N ARG A 304 2.40 7.65 -11.20
CA ARG A 304 2.83 8.32 -12.42
C ARG A 304 1.64 8.92 -13.16
N ASN A 305 1.82 10.09 -13.74
CA ASN A 305 0.91 10.76 -14.67
C ASN A 305 1.54 10.92 -16.07
N ASN A 306 0.93 11.68 -16.96
CA ASN A 306 1.39 11.97 -18.31
C ASN A 306 1.61 10.73 -19.17
N PHE A 307 0.70 9.77 -19.16
CA PHE A 307 0.83 8.58 -19.98
C PHE A 307 -0.50 8.03 -20.53
N ARG A 308 -0.40 7.35 -21.66
CA ARG A 308 -1.36 6.35 -22.11
C ARG A 308 -0.69 4.99 -22.19
N ARG A 309 -1.40 3.94 -21.78
CA ARG A 309 -0.84 2.59 -21.65
C ARG A 309 -1.78 1.55 -22.21
N LEU A 310 -1.23 0.65 -23.01
CA LEU A 310 -1.88 -0.59 -23.44
C LEU A 310 -1.20 -1.77 -22.75
N GLU A 311 -2.00 -2.66 -22.18
CA GLU A 311 -1.50 -3.81 -21.41
C GLU A 311 -2.38 -5.06 -21.66
N PRO A 312 -2.12 -5.84 -22.74
CA PRO A 312 -2.63 -7.18 -22.89
C PRO A 312 -1.87 -8.20 -22.07
N ASN A 313 -2.56 -9.22 -21.61
CA ASN A 313 -2.02 -10.39 -20.94
C ASN A 313 -2.78 -11.64 -21.36
N ILE A 314 -2.06 -12.74 -21.52
CA ILE A 314 -2.64 -14.08 -21.71
C ILE A 314 -1.90 -15.07 -20.82
N SER A 315 -2.63 -15.98 -20.18
CA SER A 315 -2.07 -17.07 -19.40
C SER A 315 -2.78 -18.38 -19.74
N TRP A 316 -1.99 -19.42 -19.84
CA TRP A 316 -2.45 -20.79 -20.09
C TRP A 316 -1.97 -21.70 -18.95
N SER A 317 -2.91 -22.34 -18.27
CA SER A 317 -2.64 -23.18 -17.09
C SER A 317 -3.20 -24.59 -17.28
N PRO A 318 -2.62 -25.41 -18.19
CA PRO A 318 -3.11 -26.76 -18.46
C PRO A 318 -2.92 -27.69 -17.26
N ARG A 319 -3.90 -28.57 -17.03
CA ARG A 319 -3.82 -29.62 -16.02
C ARG A 319 -2.88 -30.74 -16.44
N ALA A 320 -2.08 -31.25 -15.50
CA ALA A 320 -1.13 -32.33 -15.75
C ALA A 320 -1.76 -33.70 -15.44
N ASN A 321 -2.85 -34.05 -16.10
CA ASN A 321 -3.64 -35.26 -15.78
C ASN A 321 -2.87 -36.57 -15.82
N ALA A 322 -1.77 -36.63 -16.58
CA ALA A 322 -0.91 -37.82 -16.68
C ALA A 322 0.15 -37.93 -15.57
N ILE A 323 0.33 -36.88 -14.77
CA ILE A 323 1.39 -36.78 -13.75
C ILE A 323 0.75 -36.43 -12.41
N SER A 324 0.54 -37.42 -11.57
CA SER A 324 -0.26 -37.28 -10.33
C SER A 324 0.27 -36.28 -9.30
N TRP A 325 1.55 -35.97 -9.29
CA TRP A 325 2.15 -35.01 -8.37
C TRP A 325 2.21 -33.58 -8.90
N ILE A 326 1.92 -33.36 -10.21
CA ILE A 326 1.81 -32.04 -10.82
C ILE A 326 0.33 -31.67 -10.94
N ARG A 327 -0.07 -30.54 -10.37
CA ARG A 327 -1.43 -30.01 -10.50
C ARG A 327 -1.65 -29.37 -11.86
N ASN A 328 -0.79 -28.45 -12.24
CA ASN A 328 -0.84 -27.75 -13.50
C ASN A 328 0.49 -27.13 -13.86
N PHE A 329 0.70 -26.91 -15.14
CA PHE A 329 1.70 -26.01 -15.66
C PHE A 329 1.16 -24.59 -15.75
N ASN A 330 2.04 -23.61 -15.87
CA ASN A 330 1.65 -22.20 -16.05
C ASN A 330 2.58 -21.52 -17.06
N PHE A 331 1.98 -20.96 -18.10
CA PHE A 331 2.64 -20.16 -19.12
C PHE A 331 1.91 -18.84 -19.24
N SER A 332 2.63 -17.72 -19.36
CA SER A 332 1.97 -16.44 -19.59
C SER A 332 2.85 -15.47 -20.38
N ALA A 333 2.16 -14.59 -21.11
CA ALA A 333 2.77 -13.45 -21.77
C ALA A 333 1.98 -12.19 -21.41
N GLN A 334 2.66 -11.22 -20.85
CA GLN A 334 2.13 -9.90 -20.59
C GLN A 334 2.99 -8.88 -21.32
N TRP A 335 2.34 -8.03 -22.08
CA TRP A 335 3.00 -6.93 -22.75
C TRP A 335 2.44 -5.62 -22.24
N ARG A 336 3.29 -4.66 -21.89
CA ARG A 336 2.92 -3.33 -21.42
C ARG A 336 3.66 -2.30 -22.25
N ARG A 337 2.93 -1.47 -22.99
CA ARG A 337 3.50 -0.37 -23.73
C ARG A 337 2.92 0.95 -23.29
N GLN A 338 3.77 1.93 -23.12
CA GLN A 338 3.40 3.24 -22.62
C GLN A 338 4.00 4.34 -23.47
N TRP A 339 3.18 5.37 -23.69
CA TRP A 339 3.55 6.58 -24.43
C TRP A 339 3.27 7.81 -23.57
N GLN A 340 4.05 8.86 -23.75
CA GLN A 340 3.77 10.16 -23.16
C GLN A 340 2.57 10.83 -23.85
N MET A 341 1.74 11.54 -23.08
CA MET A 341 0.57 12.26 -23.60
C MET A 341 0.88 13.71 -23.95
N ALA A 342 1.73 14.38 -23.20
CA ALA A 342 2.04 15.80 -23.34
C ALA A 342 3.55 16.08 -23.20
N GLY A 343 3.96 17.31 -23.56
CA GLY A 343 5.35 17.74 -23.52
C GLY A 343 6.08 17.51 -24.86
N GLN A 344 7.39 17.69 -24.85
CA GLN A 344 8.24 17.56 -26.05
C GLN A 344 8.26 16.13 -26.61
N MET A 345 7.99 15.15 -25.75
CA MET A 345 7.98 13.72 -26.08
C MET A 345 6.57 13.16 -26.31
N ALA A 346 5.58 14.03 -26.49
CA ALA A 346 4.19 13.60 -26.69
C ALA A 346 4.06 12.62 -27.87
N GLY A 347 3.44 11.48 -27.62
CA GLY A 347 3.28 10.40 -28.60
C GLY A 347 4.47 9.44 -28.70
N ASN A 348 5.63 9.77 -28.14
CA ASN A 348 6.78 8.87 -28.13
C ASN A 348 6.62 7.76 -27.10
N GLN A 349 7.18 6.60 -27.44
CA GLN A 349 7.24 5.46 -26.54
C GLN A 349 8.21 5.79 -25.41
N GLU A 350 7.74 5.59 -24.17
CA GLU A 350 8.53 5.86 -22.99
C GLU A 350 8.91 4.57 -22.27
N GLU A 351 8.04 3.57 -22.31
CA GLU A 351 8.23 2.28 -21.66
C GLU A 351 7.60 1.17 -22.47
N ASP A 352 8.32 0.06 -22.66
CA ASP A 352 7.81 -1.18 -23.22
C ASP A 352 8.35 -2.35 -22.38
N GLU A 353 7.46 -3.13 -21.81
CA GLU A 353 7.83 -4.31 -21.03
C GLU A 353 7.11 -5.54 -21.57
N LEU A 354 7.88 -6.54 -21.95
CA LEU A 354 7.37 -7.87 -22.28
C LEU A 354 7.82 -8.85 -21.19
N ARG A 355 6.87 -9.31 -20.39
CA ARG A 355 7.10 -10.34 -19.37
C ARG A 355 6.55 -11.68 -19.82
N LEU A 356 7.42 -12.66 -19.87
CA LEU A 356 7.09 -14.04 -20.23
C LEU A 356 7.28 -14.94 -19.01
N ASN A 357 6.25 -15.66 -18.57
CA ASN A 357 6.43 -16.85 -17.76
C ASN A 357 6.59 -18.03 -18.71
N LEU A 358 7.85 -18.40 -18.94
CA LEU A 358 8.22 -19.39 -19.94
C LEU A 358 7.85 -20.80 -19.50
N PHE A 359 7.87 -21.06 -18.18
CA PHE A 359 7.53 -22.34 -17.62
C PHE A 359 7.28 -22.20 -16.10
N GLY A 360 6.12 -22.65 -15.67
CA GLY A 360 5.75 -22.75 -14.25
C GLY A 360 5.16 -24.12 -13.95
N ILE A 361 5.50 -24.66 -12.77
CA ILE A 361 4.93 -25.91 -12.25
C ILE A 361 4.32 -25.63 -10.89
N ASN A 362 3.05 -25.98 -10.70
CA ASN A 362 2.40 -26.06 -9.41
C ASN A 362 2.17 -27.53 -9.05
N LEU A 363 2.69 -27.95 -7.91
CA LEU A 363 2.57 -29.31 -7.41
C LEU A 363 1.28 -29.51 -6.62
N GLU A 364 0.81 -30.76 -6.52
CA GLU A 364 -0.33 -31.10 -5.66
C GLU A 364 -0.04 -30.84 -4.17
N SER A 365 1.22 -30.92 -3.77
CA SER A 365 1.69 -30.53 -2.43
C SER A 365 1.55 -29.03 -2.13
N GLY A 366 1.31 -28.18 -3.13
CA GLY A 366 1.28 -26.72 -3.02
C GLY A 366 2.65 -26.06 -3.19
N ASP A 367 3.71 -26.83 -3.41
CA ASP A 367 5.01 -26.31 -3.82
C ASP A 367 4.94 -25.81 -5.27
N GLY A 368 5.88 -24.96 -5.67
CA GLY A 368 5.92 -24.47 -7.06
C GLY A 368 7.25 -23.87 -7.43
N ILE A 369 7.51 -23.89 -8.73
CA ILE A 369 8.66 -23.25 -9.36
C ILE A 369 8.21 -22.56 -10.64
N ASP A 370 8.75 -21.36 -10.88
CA ASP A 370 8.45 -20.55 -12.07
C ASP A 370 9.76 -20.03 -12.67
N PHE A 371 9.86 -20.08 -13.99
CA PHE A 371 10.95 -19.48 -14.76
C PHE A 371 10.38 -18.40 -15.68
N SER A 372 10.87 -17.18 -15.55
CA SER A 372 10.38 -16.02 -16.31
C SER A 372 11.52 -15.21 -16.93
N ALA A 373 11.21 -14.55 -18.05
CA ALA A 373 12.06 -13.59 -18.71
C ALA A 373 11.30 -12.28 -18.89
N THR A 374 11.94 -11.16 -18.65
CA THR A 374 11.37 -9.82 -18.85
C THR A 374 12.30 -9.02 -19.74
N ARG A 375 11.76 -8.53 -20.87
CA ARG A 375 12.41 -7.50 -21.67
C ARG A 375 11.83 -6.17 -21.23
N THR A 376 12.69 -5.22 -20.91
CA THR A 376 12.31 -3.84 -20.58
C THR A 376 13.00 -2.91 -21.56
N HIS A 377 12.22 -1.97 -22.12
CA HIS A 377 12.71 -0.81 -22.82
C HIS A 377 12.22 0.42 -22.06
N GLU A 378 13.10 1.36 -21.79
CA GLU A 378 12.75 2.59 -21.10
C GLU A 378 13.55 3.78 -21.66
N PHE A 379 12.84 4.87 -21.93
CA PHE A 379 13.42 6.15 -22.31
C PHE A 379 13.52 7.07 -21.09
N LEU A 380 14.69 7.63 -20.85
CA LEU A 380 14.94 8.66 -19.83
C LEU A 380 15.15 10.02 -20.49
N ASP A 381 14.40 11.02 -20.02
CA ASP A 381 14.50 12.41 -20.45
C ASP A 381 15.48 13.24 -19.61
N ARG A 382 15.88 12.75 -18.44
CA ARG A 382 16.78 13.43 -17.48
C ARG A 382 17.57 12.42 -16.68
N ASN A 383 18.65 12.88 -16.04
CA ASN A 383 19.44 12.04 -15.13
C ASN A 383 18.58 11.46 -14.04
N PHE A 384 18.76 10.18 -13.79
CA PHE A 384 18.14 9.45 -12.71
C PHE A 384 19.20 8.90 -11.77
N ARG A 385 19.18 9.33 -10.51
CA ARG A 385 20.09 8.82 -9.48
C ARG A 385 19.49 7.57 -8.85
N VAL A 386 20.18 6.43 -9.01
CA VAL A 386 19.76 5.12 -8.50
C VAL A 386 20.24 4.90 -7.06
N SER A 387 21.46 5.37 -6.75
CA SER A 387 22.03 5.38 -5.40
C SER A 387 22.74 6.71 -5.13
N SER A 388 23.40 6.87 -3.96
CA SER A 388 24.16 8.09 -3.63
C SER A 388 25.17 8.48 -4.72
N ASP A 389 25.85 7.49 -5.30
CA ASP A 389 27.01 7.67 -6.15
C ASP A 389 26.80 7.19 -7.59
N VAL A 390 25.66 6.53 -7.87
CA VAL A 390 25.37 5.92 -9.17
C VAL A 390 24.15 6.57 -9.82
N SER A 391 24.31 7.02 -11.05
CA SER A 391 23.24 7.65 -11.83
C SER A 391 23.20 7.14 -13.26
N VAL A 392 21.98 7.13 -13.82
CA VAL A 392 21.71 6.82 -15.22
C VAL A 392 21.53 8.12 -15.99
N THR A 393 22.20 8.26 -17.13
CA THR A 393 22.10 9.42 -18.00
C THR A 393 20.82 9.39 -18.84
N PRO A 394 20.37 10.52 -19.43
CA PRO A 394 19.29 10.50 -20.41
C PRO A 394 19.65 9.62 -21.60
N GLY A 395 18.68 8.83 -22.08
CA GLY A 395 18.93 7.93 -23.19
C GLY A 395 17.81 6.89 -23.35
N ASP A 396 18.05 6.01 -24.30
CA ASP A 396 17.16 4.91 -24.67
C ASP A 396 17.82 3.59 -24.25
N TYR A 397 17.15 2.83 -23.41
CA TYR A 397 17.72 1.65 -22.79
C TYR A 397 16.82 0.44 -23.04
N GLU A 398 17.43 -0.70 -23.40
CA GLU A 398 16.74 -1.97 -23.54
C GLU A 398 17.57 -3.09 -22.92
N TRP A 399 16.91 -3.93 -22.10
CA TRP A 399 17.58 -5.06 -21.46
C TRP A 399 16.64 -6.23 -21.20
N TRP A 400 17.24 -7.39 -20.94
CA TRP A 400 16.57 -8.60 -20.51
C TRP A 400 16.98 -8.96 -19.09
N GLU A 401 16.01 -9.40 -18.27
CA GLU A 401 16.21 -9.99 -16.96
C GLU A 401 15.57 -11.39 -16.94
N TYR A 402 16.30 -12.38 -16.46
CA TYR A 402 15.84 -13.76 -16.28
C TYR A 402 15.67 -14.04 -14.81
N ARG A 403 14.58 -14.71 -14.44
CA ARG A 403 14.24 -14.97 -13.05
C ARG A 403 13.76 -16.40 -12.85
N VAL A 404 14.29 -17.07 -11.82
CA VAL A 404 13.75 -18.31 -11.24
C VAL A 404 13.13 -17.95 -9.90
N PHE A 405 11.92 -18.42 -9.64
CA PHE A 405 11.25 -18.33 -8.35
C PHE A 405 10.78 -19.70 -7.91
N ALA A 406 11.03 -20.05 -6.65
CA ALA A 406 10.54 -21.28 -6.04
C ALA A 406 9.89 -21.01 -4.69
N ARG A 407 8.89 -21.82 -4.36
CA ARG A 407 8.23 -21.77 -3.06
C ARG A 407 7.79 -23.15 -2.61
N THR A 408 7.82 -23.36 -1.30
CA THR A 408 7.18 -24.51 -0.67
C THR A 408 5.76 -24.17 -0.24
N ALA A 409 4.97 -25.19 0.03
CA ALA A 409 3.58 -25.02 0.49
C ALA A 409 3.49 -24.25 1.81
N SER A 410 2.58 -23.30 1.86
CA SER A 410 2.40 -22.39 3.01
C SER A 410 1.88 -23.05 4.29
N TYR A 411 1.33 -24.27 4.24
CA TYR A 411 0.84 -25.00 5.39
C TYR A 411 1.93 -25.73 6.19
N ARG A 412 3.15 -25.83 5.66
CA ARG A 412 4.26 -26.50 6.34
C ARG A 412 4.70 -25.72 7.57
N LYS A 413 5.25 -26.44 8.57
CA LYS A 413 5.86 -25.81 9.75
C LYS A 413 7.02 -24.89 9.39
N ILE A 414 7.78 -25.27 8.36
CA ILE A 414 8.82 -24.44 7.72
C ILE A 414 8.45 -24.31 6.26
N GLY A 415 8.15 -23.12 5.83
CA GLY A 415 7.92 -22.77 4.43
C GLY A 415 9.06 -21.92 3.92
N LEU A 416 9.59 -22.28 2.75
CA LEU A 416 10.68 -21.57 2.07
C LEU A 416 10.12 -20.88 0.82
N PHE A 417 10.68 -19.74 0.47
CA PHE A 417 10.46 -19.09 -0.83
C PHE A 417 11.70 -18.32 -1.22
N GLY A 418 11.93 -18.21 -2.52
CA GLY A 418 13.05 -17.43 -2.99
C GLY A 418 13.06 -17.26 -4.50
N SER A 419 13.76 -16.23 -4.96
CA SER A 419 14.02 -15.97 -6.36
C SER A 419 15.43 -15.46 -6.57
N LEU A 420 16.03 -15.89 -7.67
CA LEU A 420 17.23 -15.33 -8.25
C LEU A 420 16.84 -14.69 -9.58
N ALA A 421 17.14 -13.42 -9.75
CA ALA A 421 16.99 -12.72 -11.02
C ALA A 421 18.35 -12.15 -11.44
N LYS A 422 18.70 -12.31 -12.72
CA LYS A 422 19.93 -11.79 -13.30
C LYS A 422 19.68 -11.28 -14.71
N GLY A 423 20.29 -10.15 -15.03
CA GLY A 423 20.20 -9.57 -16.36
C GLY A 423 20.65 -8.12 -16.38
N GLY A 424 20.36 -7.44 -17.49
CA GLY A 424 20.64 -6.03 -17.64
C GLY A 424 19.84 -5.16 -16.68
N PHE A 425 20.36 -3.97 -16.42
CA PHE A 425 19.73 -2.93 -15.63
C PHE A 425 20.20 -1.58 -16.18
N TRP A 426 19.35 -0.93 -16.98
CA TRP A 426 19.71 0.24 -17.78
C TRP A 426 20.90 -0.06 -18.73
N ASP A 427 22.04 0.60 -18.54
CA ASP A 427 23.29 0.39 -19.28
C ASP A 427 24.29 -0.53 -18.54
N GLY A 428 23.88 -1.12 -17.44
CA GLY A 428 24.66 -2.07 -16.62
C GLY A 428 23.96 -3.39 -16.41
N ASP A 429 24.37 -4.09 -15.37
CA ASP A 429 23.86 -5.40 -14.96
C ASP A 429 23.35 -5.39 -13.53
N ARG A 430 22.35 -6.25 -13.25
CA ARG A 430 21.83 -6.49 -11.91
C ARG A 430 21.69 -7.98 -11.61
N THR A 431 22.14 -8.35 -10.41
CA THR A 431 21.75 -9.62 -9.78
C THR A 431 20.88 -9.32 -8.57
N ARG A 432 19.66 -9.87 -8.54
CA ARG A 432 18.74 -9.74 -7.42
C ARG A 432 18.45 -11.08 -6.79
N ILE A 433 18.70 -11.19 -5.50
CA ILE A 433 18.36 -12.33 -4.66
C ILE A 433 17.24 -11.85 -3.71
N PHE A 434 16.13 -12.53 -3.72
CA PHE A 434 15.02 -12.29 -2.81
C PHE A 434 14.56 -13.62 -2.26
N GLY A 435 14.36 -13.70 -0.95
CA GLY A 435 13.85 -14.94 -0.37
C GLY A 435 13.67 -14.85 1.13
N GLY A 436 13.31 -15.99 1.70
CA GLY A 436 13.10 -16.11 3.12
C GLY A 436 12.40 -17.38 3.52
N PHE A 437 12.04 -17.42 4.79
CA PHE A 437 11.33 -18.55 5.34
C PHE A 437 10.26 -18.12 6.35
N ASN A 438 9.21 -18.93 6.42
CA ASN A 438 8.18 -18.83 7.44
C ASN A 438 8.32 -20.03 8.38
N VAL A 439 8.35 -19.79 9.68
CA VAL A 439 8.46 -20.85 10.70
C VAL A 439 7.25 -20.80 11.60
N ARG A 440 6.58 -21.94 11.75
CA ARG A 440 5.45 -22.16 12.65
C ARG A 440 5.75 -23.37 13.53
N PRO A 441 6.62 -23.22 14.54
CA PRO A 441 7.10 -24.35 15.34
C PRO A 441 5.98 -25.00 16.14
N VAL A 442 5.12 -24.16 16.72
CA VAL A 442 3.94 -24.55 17.49
C VAL A 442 2.76 -23.63 17.16
N ALA A 443 1.56 -24.02 17.54
CA ALA A 443 0.37 -23.17 17.40
C ALA A 443 0.59 -21.83 18.12
N GLY A 444 0.15 -20.74 17.50
CA GLY A 444 0.28 -19.39 18.05
C GLY A 444 1.61 -18.68 17.72
N ILE A 445 2.63 -19.36 17.22
CA ILE A 445 3.88 -18.72 16.77
C ILE A 445 3.98 -18.75 15.25
N ASN A 446 4.19 -17.57 14.66
CA ASN A 446 4.46 -17.40 13.24
C ASN A 446 5.61 -16.40 13.08
N SER A 447 6.75 -16.87 12.61
CA SER A 447 7.92 -16.04 12.30
C SER A 447 8.20 -16.04 10.82
N ARG A 448 8.48 -14.87 10.27
CA ARG A 448 8.89 -14.67 8.88
C ARG A 448 10.22 -13.95 8.84
N VAL A 449 11.15 -14.50 8.11
CA VAL A 449 12.43 -13.88 7.79
C VAL A 449 12.45 -13.60 6.30
N ASN A 450 12.83 -12.38 5.90
CA ASN A 450 13.02 -12.01 4.51
C ASN A 450 14.40 -11.40 4.33
N LEU A 451 14.97 -11.67 3.18
CA LEU A 451 16.22 -11.11 2.67
C LEU A 451 15.93 -10.60 1.25
N GLU A 452 16.37 -9.41 0.96
CA GLU A 452 16.51 -8.91 -0.41
C GLU A 452 17.90 -8.32 -0.57
N ARG A 453 18.61 -8.73 -1.64
CA ARG A 453 19.91 -8.20 -2.05
C ARG A 453 19.86 -7.88 -3.52
N ASN A 454 20.25 -6.65 -3.87
CA ASN A 454 20.45 -6.19 -5.22
C ASN A 454 21.92 -5.83 -5.38
N GLU A 455 22.62 -6.51 -6.26
CA GLU A 455 23.98 -6.17 -6.69
C GLU A 455 23.86 -5.54 -8.08
N VAL A 456 24.32 -4.32 -8.22
CA VAL A 456 24.20 -3.51 -9.44
C VAL A 456 25.60 -3.07 -9.85
N SER A 457 25.94 -3.32 -11.11
CA SER A 457 27.17 -2.86 -11.74
C SER A 457 26.81 -1.99 -12.93
N MET A 458 27.25 -0.74 -12.93
CA MET A 458 26.94 0.25 -13.95
C MET A 458 28.21 0.99 -14.37
N PRO A 459 28.24 1.60 -15.59
CA PRO A 459 29.39 2.40 -16.04
C PRO A 459 29.77 3.55 -15.08
N THR A 460 28.81 4.04 -14.30
CA THR A 460 29.00 5.14 -13.34
C THR A 460 29.43 4.66 -11.95
N GLY A 461 29.43 3.36 -11.69
CA GLY A 461 29.84 2.76 -10.42
C GLY A 461 29.03 1.52 -10.04
N ASP A 462 29.51 0.80 -9.07
CA ASP A 462 28.91 -0.42 -8.53
C ASP A 462 28.32 -0.14 -7.16
N PHE A 463 27.20 -0.77 -6.83
CA PHE A 463 26.66 -0.75 -5.48
C PHE A 463 25.87 -2.02 -5.15
N ALA A 464 25.71 -2.29 -3.88
CA ALA A 464 24.80 -3.29 -3.37
C ALA A 464 23.72 -2.62 -2.51
N ALA A 465 22.51 -3.17 -2.54
CA ALA A 465 21.40 -2.71 -1.69
C ALA A 465 20.74 -3.92 -1.04
N ASN A 466 20.82 -3.97 0.30
CA ASN A 466 20.33 -5.08 1.10
C ASN A 466 19.19 -4.65 2.01
N VAL A 467 18.17 -5.50 2.14
CA VAL A 467 17.10 -5.35 3.12
C VAL A 467 16.92 -6.66 3.88
N TYR A 468 16.95 -6.59 5.18
CA TYR A 468 16.70 -7.71 6.07
C TYR A 468 15.48 -7.42 6.93
N SER A 469 14.61 -8.40 7.11
CA SER A 469 13.50 -8.25 8.05
C SER A 469 13.15 -9.56 8.74
N ILE A 470 12.85 -9.44 10.04
CA ILE A 470 12.32 -10.53 10.85
C ILE A 470 11.01 -10.02 11.47
N GLU A 471 9.94 -10.73 11.23
CA GLU A 471 8.62 -10.45 11.81
C GLU A 471 8.14 -11.70 12.54
N THR A 472 7.85 -11.56 13.83
CA THR A 472 7.35 -12.65 14.67
C THR A 472 6.06 -12.23 15.33
N GLN A 473 5.02 -13.04 15.14
CA GLN A 473 3.75 -12.97 15.87
C GLN A 473 3.67 -14.16 16.81
N TRP A 474 3.39 -13.88 18.07
CA TRP A 474 3.18 -14.91 19.09
C TRP A 474 1.90 -14.63 19.85
N THR A 475 0.96 -15.56 19.78
CA THR A 475 -0.35 -15.54 20.44
C THR A 475 -0.45 -16.72 21.42
N PRO A 476 0.12 -16.59 22.63
CA PRO A 476 0.10 -17.69 23.63
C PRO A 476 -1.32 -18.02 24.06
N THR A 477 -2.21 -17.05 24.04
CA THR A 477 -3.64 -17.22 24.34
C THR A 477 -4.47 -16.37 23.39
N PRO A 478 -5.79 -16.58 23.24
CA PRO A 478 -6.66 -15.69 22.46
C PRO A 478 -6.69 -14.24 22.97
N TRP A 479 -6.25 -14.02 24.21
CA TRP A 479 -6.30 -12.73 24.90
C TRP A 479 -4.99 -11.96 24.87
N VAL A 480 -3.87 -12.61 24.58
CA VAL A 480 -2.55 -11.99 24.61
C VAL A 480 -1.84 -12.27 23.30
N GLY A 481 -1.37 -11.21 22.67
CA GLY A 481 -0.59 -11.26 21.43
C GLY A 481 0.65 -10.39 21.52
N PHE A 482 1.74 -10.90 20.97
CA PHE A 482 3.00 -10.17 20.80
C PHE A 482 3.32 -10.06 19.31
N THR A 483 3.75 -8.89 18.89
CA THR A 483 4.32 -8.64 17.56
C THR A 483 5.72 -8.09 17.74
N ASN A 484 6.67 -8.71 17.07
CA ASN A 484 8.05 -8.23 16.97
C ASN A 484 8.38 -8.01 15.51
N GLN A 485 9.02 -6.88 15.20
CA GLN A 485 9.53 -6.59 13.87
C GLN A 485 10.93 -5.97 14.00
N VAL A 486 11.91 -6.61 13.38
CA VAL A 486 13.27 -6.07 13.24
C VAL A 486 13.55 -5.91 11.77
N GLN A 487 14.06 -4.75 11.36
CA GLN A 487 14.36 -4.44 9.97
C GLN A 487 15.67 -3.67 9.88
N TYR A 488 16.43 -3.95 8.82
CA TYR A 488 17.61 -3.20 8.44
C TYR A 488 17.65 -3.01 6.94
N ASP A 489 18.06 -1.86 6.48
CA ASP A 489 18.49 -1.62 5.10
C ASP A 489 19.82 -0.85 5.11
N ASP A 490 20.70 -1.19 4.18
CA ASP A 490 22.03 -0.61 4.06
C ASP A 490 22.07 0.72 3.27
N VAL A 491 20.93 1.14 2.72
CA VAL A 491 20.81 2.45 2.05
C VAL A 491 20.57 3.55 3.07
N SER A 492 19.66 3.34 4.03
CA SER A 492 19.46 4.24 5.15
C SER A 492 20.38 3.94 6.34
N GLU A 493 21.01 2.76 6.35
CA GLU A 493 21.87 2.24 7.43
C GLU A 493 21.18 2.21 8.80
N ILE A 494 19.85 2.09 8.81
CA ILE A 494 19.06 2.09 10.04
C ILE A 494 18.59 0.69 10.39
N VAL A 495 18.87 0.26 11.63
CA VAL A 495 18.22 -0.88 12.28
C VAL A 495 16.98 -0.37 13.01
N GLY A 496 15.80 -0.88 12.65
CA GLY A 496 14.54 -0.56 13.32
C GLY A 496 14.00 -1.76 14.09
N LEU A 497 13.63 -1.56 15.35
CA LEU A 497 12.94 -2.51 16.20
C LEU A 497 11.56 -1.97 16.55
N PHE A 498 10.52 -2.79 16.36
CA PHE A 498 9.18 -2.57 16.83
C PHE A 498 8.71 -3.77 17.66
N LEU A 499 8.28 -3.53 18.88
CA LEU A 499 7.68 -4.52 19.78
C LEU A 499 6.30 -4.03 20.18
N ARG A 500 5.29 -4.90 20.06
CA ARG A 500 3.94 -4.63 20.53
C ARG A 500 3.41 -5.84 21.32
N MET A 501 2.91 -5.58 22.50
CA MET A 501 2.05 -6.49 23.24
C MET A 501 0.62 -5.95 23.19
N ARG A 502 -0.34 -6.81 22.91
CA ARG A 502 -1.78 -6.55 23.07
C ARG A 502 -2.34 -7.52 24.09
N TRP A 503 -3.02 -6.97 25.07
CA TRP A 503 -3.75 -7.75 26.04
C TRP A 503 -5.24 -7.36 26.00
N ILE A 504 -6.09 -8.29 25.62
CA ILE A 504 -7.55 -8.16 25.64
C ILE A 504 -8.01 -8.54 27.04
N VAL A 505 -8.33 -7.56 27.87
CA VAL A 505 -8.79 -7.78 29.24
C VAL A 505 -10.21 -8.37 29.22
N ASN A 506 -11.06 -7.81 28.39
CA ASN A 506 -12.39 -8.29 28.01
C ASN A 506 -12.65 -7.89 26.57
N PRO A 507 -13.57 -8.56 25.83
CA PRO A 507 -13.87 -8.19 24.45
C PRO A 507 -14.22 -6.70 24.31
N GLY A 508 -13.37 -5.96 23.59
CA GLY A 508 -13.46 -4.51 23.39
C GLY A 508 -12.62 -3.67 24.36
N ASN A 509 -12.00 -4.25 25.39
CA ASN A 509 -11.14 -3.55 26.33
C ASN A 509 -9.70 -4.06 26.17
N ASP A 510 -8.85 -3.23 25.61
CA ASP A 510 -7.50 -3.60 25.21
C ASP A 510 -6.45 -2.75 25.92
N VAL A 511 -5.36 -3.39 26.28
CA VAL A 511 -4.12 -2.74 26.73
C VAL A 511 -3.04 -3.00 25.70
N TYR A 512 -2.41 -1.94 25.22
CA TYR A 512 -1.26 -2.02 24.33
C TYR A 512 -0.01 -1.51 25.04
N LEU A 513 1.06 -2.26 24.93
CA LEU A 513 2.41 -1.83 25.26
C LEU A 513 3.21 -1.83 23.97
N VAL A 514 3.77 -0.71 23.61
CA VAL A 514 4.55 -0.55 22.38
C VAL A 514 5.94 -0.04 22.74
N TYR A 515 6.96 -0.64 22.16
CA TYR A 515 8.34 -0.19 22.23
C TYR A 515 8.92 -0.10 20.83
N THR A 516 9.57 1.01 20.53
CA THR A 516 10.29 1.25 19.28
C THR A 516 11.71 1.67 19.58
N HIS A 517 12.66 1.20 18.77
CA HIS A 517 14.04 1.64 18.83
C HIS A 517 14.64 1.66 17.44
N ASN A 518 15.21 2.77 17.05
CA ASN A 518 15.95 2.89 15.81
C ASN A 518 17.41 3.20 16.13
N TRP A 519 18.32 2.48 15.49
CA TRP A 519 19.75 2.74 15.52
C TRP A 519 20.23 3.14 14.14
N GLN A 520 21.07 4.16 14.06
CA GLN A 520 21.87 4.46 12.88
C GLN A 520 23.18 3.68 12.97
N ASN A 521 23.57 3.01 11.90
CA ASN A 521 24.88 2.38 11.78
C ASN A 521 25.84 3.38 11.14
N TYR A 522 26.96 3.65 11.80
CA TYR A 522 28.05 4.49 11.31
C TYR A 522 29.29 3.68 10.96
N GLY A 523 29.23 2.35 11.11
CA GLY A 523 30.29 1.41 10.76
C GLY A 523 30.27 1.02 9.28
N ALA A 524 31.19 0.16 8.88
CA ALA A 524 31.34 -0.31 7.50
C ALA A 524 30.21 -1.22 7.01
N GLY A 525 29.30 -1.64 7.87
CA GLY A 525 28.14 -2.48 7.57
C GLY A 525 27.66 -3.23 8.82
N LEU A 526 26.40 -3.66 8.83
CA LEU A 526 25.81 -4.32 10.00
C LEU A 526 26.51 -5.65 10.36
N LEU A 527 27.00 -6.36 9.35
CA LEU A 527 27.61 -7.69 9.52
C LEU A 527 29.15 -7.65 9.49
N GLU A 528 29.77 -6.54 9.11
CA GLU A 528 31.22 -6.40 8.97
C GLU A 528 31.84 -5.72 10.20
N ASP A 529 31.49 -4.48 10.45
CA ASP A 529 31.99 -3.67 11.57
C ASP A 529 30.90 -2.67 12.02
N PRO A 530 29.90 -3.11 12.81
CA PRO A 530 28.78 -2.27 13.19
C PRO A 530 29.15 -1.23 14.27
N ASP A 531 28.88 0.05 14.00
CA ASP A 531 28.84 1.14 15.00
C ASP A 531 27.40 1.65 15.15
N LEU A 532 26.61 0.98 15.99
CA LEU A 532 25.19 1.27 16.18
C LEU A 532 24.99 2.35 17.25
N ARG A 533 24.48 3.51 16.83
CA ARG A 533 24.11 4.59 17.74
C ARG A 533 22.58 4.79 17.73
N THR A 534 22.02 5.03 18.90
CA THR A 534 20.59 5.26 19.04
C THR A 534 20.16 6.51 18.27
N LEU A 535 19.27 6.33 17.29
CA LEU A 535 18.65 7.42 16.54
C LEU A 535 17.36 7.90 17.21
N SER A 536 16.54 6.97 17.71
CA SER A 536 15.33 7.29 18.46
C SER A 536 14.84 6.10 19.27
N THR A 537 14.23 6.36 20.42
CA THR A 537 13.49 5.37 21.20
C THR A 537 12.11 5.88 21.54
N GLY A 538 11.15 4.96 21.67
CA GLY A 538 9.79 5.26 22.07
C GLY A 538 9.18 4.13 22.87
N SER A 539 8.49 4.47 23.94
CA SER A 539 7.66 3.54 24.72
C SER A 539 6.29 4.15 24.87
N SER A 540 5.24 3.35 24.66
CA SER A 540 3.86 3.82 24.79
C SER A 540 3.00 2.78 25.48
N VAL A 541 2.10 3.26 26.31
CA VAL A 541 1.02 2.49 26.91
C VAL A 541 -0.30 3.08 26.44
N LYS A 542 -1.16 2.27 25.81
CA LYS A 542 -2.51 2.69 25.40
C LYS A 542 -3.54 1.80 26.05
N LEU A 543 -4.59 2.42 26.57
CA LEU A 543 -5.73 1.76 27.19
C LEU A 543 -6.99 2.12 26.42
N ASN A 544 -7.72 1.12 25.95
CA ASN A 544 -9.02 1.28 25.32
C ASN A 544 -10.09 0.64 26.20
N TYR A 545 -11.18 1.35 26.38
CA TYR A 545 -12.33 0.83 27.13
C TYR A 545 -13.62 1.02 26.32
N THR A 546 -14.38 -0.04 26.14
CA THR A 546 -15.60 -0.01 25.30
C THR A 546 -16.85 -0.08 26.17
N TYR A 547 -17.67 0.96 26.07
CA TYR A 547 -19.03 0.98 26.57
C TYR A 547 -20.00 0.63 25.46
N ARG A 548 -20.90 -0.30 25.71
CA ARG A 548 -21.98 -0.71 24.81
C ARG A 548 -23.32 -0.38 25.43
N PHE A 549 -24.17 0.29 24.66
CA PHE A 549 -25.49 0.77 25.08
C PHE A 549 -26.60 -0.06 24.42
#